data_e5fd689ee3157ecd4ff3fdd9887aef89
#
_entry.id   e5fd689ee3157ecd4ff3fdd9887aef89
#
_cell.length_a   1.000
_cell.length_b   1.000
_cell.length_c   1.000
_cell.angle_alpha   90.00
_cell.angle_beta   90.00
_cell.angle_gamma   90.00
#
_symmetry.space_group_name_H-M   'P 1'
#
loop_
_entity.id
_entity.type
_entity.pdbx_description
1 polymer ?
#
loop_
_entity_poly.entity_id
_entity_poly.type
_entity_poly.pdbx_seq_one_letter_code
_entity_poly.pdbx_strand_id
1 'polypeptide(L)'
;IISMSISIQKITYIHADKDILFKDLDLSVNKGQKVALIGNNGSGKSTLLQIIAGWLPPSSGTIIRPDDLYYIPQHFGQYDNQTIAEALQIDTKIRALHAILNGDASVENFHILNDDWNIEERVQTALVSWGIHDKSTSQSMCELSGGEKTRVFLAGMEIHAPSVILLDEPTNHLDTEGRKQLYEFVKRTSSTLIIVSHDRTLLNLLNTTCEL
;
A
#
# COMPACT_ATOMS: atom_id res chain seq x y z
N ILE A 1 -18.10 7.76 19.56
CA ILE A 1 -18.46 7.00 18.34
C ILE A 1 -17.14 6.50 17.76
N ILE A 2 -16.90 5.18 17.81
CA ILE A 2 -15.72 4.56 17.20
C ILE A 2 -15.93 4.63 15.68
N SER A 3 -15.09 5.38 14.99
CA SER A 3 -15.14 5.49 13.53
C SER A 3 -14.49 4.25 12.92
N MET A 4 -15.26 3.50 12.14
CA MET A 4 -14.82 2.31 11.42
C MET A 4 -14.04 2.73 10.15
N SER A 5 -12.86 2.16 9.94
CA SER A 5 -12.08 2.41 8.72
C SER A 5 -12.39 1.41 7.61
N ILE A 6 -12.58 0.14 7.98
CA ILE A 6 -12.90 -0.95 7.06
C ILE A 6 -14.03 -1.76 7.67
N SER A 7 -15.04 -2.08 6.86
CA SER A 7 -16.09 -3.02 7.21
C SER A 7 -16.27 -4.03 6.07
N ILE A 8 -16.10 -5.28 6.39
CA ILE A 8 -16.32 -6.42 5.52
C ILE A 8 -17.53 -7.19 6.06
N GLN A 9 -18.51 -7.43 5.20
CA GLN A 9 -19.75 -8.11 5.57
C GLN A 9 -20.02 -9.28 4.62
N LYS A 10 -20.01 -10.48 5.15
CA LYS A 10 -20.33 -11.75 4.47
C LYS A 10 -19.57 -11.93 3.15
N ILE A 11 -18.30 -11.56 3.13
CA ILE A 11 -17.46 -11.73 1.94
C ILE A 11 -17.22 -13.22 1.72
N THR A 12 -17.52 -13.66 0.51
CA THR A 12 -17.19 -14.99 -0.01
C THR A 12 -16.30 -14.84 -1.22
N TYR A 13 -15.27 -15.66 -1.32
CA TYR A 13 -14.45 -15.75 -2.51
C TYR A 13 -14.32 -17.20 -2.97
N ILE A 14 -14.63 -17.41 -4.24
CA ILE A 14 -14.61 -18.70 -4.92
C ILE A 14 -13.65 -18.57 -6.11
N HIS A 15 -12.65 -19.43 -6.18
CA HIS A 15 -11.74 -19.51 -7.32
C HIS A 15 -12.46 -19.94 -8.61
N ALA A 16 -11.80 -19.73 -9.77
CA ALA A 16 -12.35 -20.10 -11.08
C ALA A 16 -12.61 -21.62 -11.23
N ASP A 17 -11.86 -22.44 -10.51
CA ASP A 17 -12.04 -23.91 -10.40
C ASP A 17 -13.17 -24.33 -9.44
N LYS A 18 -13.90 -23.36 -8.88
CA LYS A 18 -15.01 -23.50 -7.93
C LYS A 18 -14.61 -23.87 -6.51
N ASP A 19 -13.33 -23.87 -6.18
CA ASP A 19 -12.89 -24.05 -4.80
C ASP A 19 -13.20 -22.78 -3.98
N ILE A 20 -13.83 -22.99 -2.82
CA ILE A 20 -14.19 -21.91 -1.89
C ILE A 20 -12.94 -21.60 -1.05
N LEU A 21 -12.39 -20.40 -1.19
CA LEU A 21 -11.26 -19.97 -0.40
C LEU A 21 -11.68 -19.54 1.01
N PHE A 22 -12.73 -18.72 1.10
CA PHE A 22 -13.42 -18.38 2.35
C PHE A 22 -14.88 -18.02 2.07
N LYS A 23 -15.72 -18.18 3.08
CA LYS A 23 -17.17 -17.99 2.97
C LYS A 23 -17.70 -17.20 4.16
N ASP A 24 -18.62 -16.28 3.86
CA ASP A 24 -19.34 -15.45 4.84
C ASP A 24 -18.43 -14.76 5.87
N LEU A 25 -17.25 -14.28 5.41
CA LEU A 25 -16.27 -13.61 6.24
C LEU A 25 -16.75 -12.23 6.64
N ASP A 26 -16.73 -11.95 7.94
CA ASP A 26 -16.98 -10.65 8.52
C ASP A 26 -15.70 -10.12 9.19
N LEU A 27 -15.35 -8.87 8.93
CA LEU A 27 -14.22 -8.20 9.55
C LEU A 27 -14.51 -6.70 9.69
N SER A 28 -14.25 -6.17 10.86
CA SER A 28 -14.34 -4.72 11.13
C SER A 28 -13.04 -4.21 11.72
N VAL A 29 -12.48 -3.17 11.11
CA VAL A 29 -11.25 -2.54 11.57
C VAL A 29 -11.52 -1.07 11.84
N ASN A 30 -11.21 -0.64 13.06
CA ASN A 30 -11.42 0.74 13.52
C ASN A 30 -10.27 1.64 13.07
N LYS A 31 -10.53 2.94 13.00
CA LYS A 31 -9.54 3.94 12.66
C LYS A 31 -8.34 3.88 13.61
N GLY A 32 -7.13 3.84 13.06
CA GLY A 32 -5.88 3.77 13.81
C GLY A 32 -5.56 2.38 14.38
N GLN A 33 -6.40 1.38 14.17
CA GLN A 33 -6.14 0.01 14.60
C GLN A 33 -5.06 -0.62 13.74
N LYS A 34 -4.19 -1.42 14.36
CA LYS A 34 -3.09 -2.15 13.69
C LYS A 34 -3.35 -3.63 13.83
N VAL A 35 -3.73 -4.27 12.72
CA VAL A 35 -4.22 -5.65 12.68
C VAL A 35 -3.21 -6.56 12.01
N ALA A 36 -2.86 -7.66 12.66
CA ALA A 36 -2.18 -8.79 12.06
C ALA A 36 -3.22 -9.75 11.46
N LEU A 37 -3.16 -9.98 10.16
CA LEU A 37 -3.94 -11.02 9.51
C LEU A 37 -3.11 -12.31 9.47
N ILE A 38 -3.51 -13.30 10.25
CA ILE A 38 -2.82 -14.58 10.38
C ILE A 38 -3.65 -15.72 9.82
N GLY A 39 -3.02 -16.86 9.59
CA GLY A 39 -3.66 -18.08 9.07
C GLY A 39 -2.66 -18.95 8.34
N ASN A 40 -3.07 -20.16 8.00
CA ASN A 40 -2.24 -21.11 7.27
C ASN A 40 -1.84 -20.58 5.88
N ASN A 41 -0.75 -21.10 5.32
CA ASN A 41 -0.40 -20.81 3.93
C ASN A 41 -1.53 -21.30 3.02
N GLY A 42 -1.94 -20.43 2.07
CA GLY A 42 -3.07 -20.74 1.18
C GLY A 42 -4.45 -20.44 1.76
N SER A 43 -4.59 -19.94 2.99
CA SER A 43 -5.90 -19.57 3.56
C SER A 43 -6.55 -18.33 2.90
N GLY A 44 -5.84 -17.65 1.99
CA GLY A 44 -6.41 -16.52 1.25
C GLY A 44 -6.10 -15.16 1.83
N LYS A 45 -5.09 -15.01 2.70
CA LYS A 45 -4.71 -13.72 3.30
C LYS A 45 -4.40 -12.64 2.25
N SER A 46 -3.52 -12.95 1.30
CA SER A 46 -3.19 -12.04 0.20
C SER A 46 -4.41 -11.75 -0.68
N THR A 47 -5.24 -12.76 -0.95
CA THR A 47 -6.50 -12.60 -1.68
C THR A 47 -7.45 -11.64 -0.97
N LEU A 48 -7.57 -11.76 0.35
CA LEU A 48 -8.39 -10.84 1.15
C LEU A 48 -7.85 -9.41 1.09
N LEU A 49 -6.52 -9.21 1.19
CA LEU A 49 -5.93 -7.88 1.03
C LEU A 49 -6.22 -7.29 -0.37
N GLN A 50 -6.11 -8.09 -1.43
CA GLN A 50 -6.44 -7.66 -2.80
C GLN A 50 -7.91 -7.29 -2.95
N ILE A 51 -8.81 -8.03 -2.32
CA ILE A 51 -10.24 -7.73 -2.30
C ILE A 51 -10.50 -6.41 -1.55
N ILE A 52 -9.89 -6.22 -0.39
CA ILE A 52 -9.98 -4.95 0.36
C ILE A 52 -9.40 -3.81 -0.46
N ALA A 53 -8.27 -4.01 -1.15
CA ALA A 53 -7.67 -3.01 -2.04
C ALA A 53 -8.52 -2.70 -3.28
N GLY A 54 -9.47 -3.56 -3.64
CA GLY A 54 -10.30 -3.44 -4.84
C GLY A 54 -9.62 -3.90 -6.12
N TRP A 55 -8.54 -4.63 -5.99
CA TRP A 55 -7.86 -5.25 -7.12
C TRP A 55 -8.56 -6.52 -7.60
N LEU A 56 -9.32 -7.13 -6.69
CA LEU A 56 -10.05 -8.35 -6.96
C LEU A 56 -11.48 -8.21 -6.45
N PRO A 57 -12.52 -8.47 -7.27
CA PRO A 57 -13.90 -8.44 -6.80
C PRO A 57 -14.19 -9.67 -5.94
N PRO A 58 -14.94 -9.54 -4.85
CA PRO A 58 -15.45 -10.70 -4.11
C PRO A 58 -16.53 -11.42 -4.94
N SER A 59 -16.73 -12.73 -4.67
CA SER A 59 -17.84 -13.48 -5.28
C SER A 59 -19.19 -13.05 -4.73
N SER A 60 -19.25 -12.66 -3.45
CA SER A 60 -20.42 -12.06 -2.79
C SER A 60 -20.03 -11.31 -1.53
N GLY A 61 -20.96 -10.53 -0.97
CA GLY A 61 -20.77 -9.71 0.21
C GLY A 61 -20.47 -8.25 -0.13
N THR A 62 -20.21 -7.45 0.88
CA THR A 62 -19.96 -5.99 0.74
C THR A 62 -18.73 -5.55 1.52
N ILE A 63 -18.02 -4.55 0.96
CA ILE A 63 -16.88 -3.91 1.59
C ILE A 63 -17.12 -2.41 1.64
N ILE A 64 -16.94 -1.83 2.80
CA ILE A 64 -16.86 -0.39 3.01
C ILE A 64 -15.42 -0.07 3.40
N ARG A 65 -14.80 0.84 2.67
CA ARG A 65 -13.40 1.26 2.84
C ARG A 65 -13.22 2.71 2.40
N PRO A 66 -12.19 3.43 2.88
CA PRO A 66 -11.88 4.77 2.38
C PRO A 66 -11.26 4.71 0.97
N ASP A 67 -11.35 5.84 0.26
CA ASP A 67 -10.77 5.98 -1.08
C ASP A 67 -9.24 6.13 -1.05
N ASP A 68 -8.68 6.65 0.04
CA ASP A 68 -7.24 6.88 0.25
C ASP A 68 -6.49 5.67 0.83
N LEU A 69 -6.93 4.47 0.49
CA LEU A 69 -6.28 3.22 0.87
C LEU A 69 -5.04 2.96 0.02
N TYR A 70 -3.94 2.56 0.66
CA TYR A 70 -2.68 2.21 0.00
C TYR A 70 -2.32 0.73 0.25
N TYR A 71 -2.06 -0.01 -0.83
CA TYR A 71 -1.75 -1.44 -0.77
C TYR A 71 -0.35 -1.72 -1.30
N ILE A 72 0.47 -2.41 -0.51
CA ILE A 72 1.78 -2.92 -0.92
C ILE A 72 1.68 -4.43 -1.08
N PRO A 73 1.75 -4.95 -2.32
CA PRO A 73 1.65 -6.38 -2.60
C PRO A 73 2.97 -7.10 -2.28
N GLN A 74 2.88 -8.42 -2.13
CA GLN A 74 4.05 -9.28 -1.91
C GLN A 74 5.00 -9.31 -3.12
N HIS A 75 4.47 -9.22 -4.34
CA HIS A 75 5.23 -9.29 -5.59
C HIS A 75 5.06 -8.01 -6.40
N PHE A 76 6.09 -7.59 -7.11
CA PHE A 76 6.15 -6.33 -7.85
C PHE A 76 6.31 -6.49 -9.36
N GLY A 77 6.32 -7.72 -9.91
CA GLY A 77 6.54 -7.98 -11.34
C GLY A 77 5.55 -7.25 -12.27
N GLN A 78 4.32 -6.99 -11.80
CA GLN A 78 3.32 -6.23 -12.55
C GLN A 78 3.71 -4.77 -12.79
N TYR A 79 4.71 -4.24 -12.07
CA TYR A 79 5.20 -2.87 -12.20
C TYR A 79 6.47 -2.75 -13.05
N ASP A 80 7.03 -3.86 -13.55
CA ASP A 80 8.34 -3.86 -14.23
C ASP A 80 8.39 -2.97 -15.47
N ASN A 81 7.25 -2.79 -16.16
CA ASN A 81 7.12 -1.92 -17.32
C ASN A 81 6.77 -0.46 -16.99
N GLN A 82 6.76 -0.10 -15.72
CA GLN A 82 6.43 1.23 -15.24
C GLN A 82 7.68 1.95 -14.73
N THR A 83 7.62 3.28 -14.73
CA THR A 83 8.59 4.11 -13.99
C THR A 83 8.26 4.11 -12.49
N ILE A 84 9.20 4.56 -11.66
CA ILE A 84 8.96 4.78 -10.22
C ILE A 84 7.75 5.70 -10.01
N ALA A 85 7.65 6.80 -10.79
CA ALA A 85 6.54 7.73 -10.69
C ALA A 85 5.19 7.08 -11.03
N GLU A 86 5.12 6.27 -12.08
CA GLU A 86 3.91 5.55 -12.47
C GLU A 86 3.53 4.48 -11.44
N ALA A 87 4.50 3.70 -10.95
CA ALA A 87 4.26 2.69 -9.92
C ALA A 87 3.74 3.29 -8.61
N LEU A 88 4.22 4.48 -8.24
CA LEU A 88 3.74 5.25 -7.09
C LEU A 88 2.47 6.09 -7.39
N GLN A 89 1.98 6.09 -8.64
CA GLN A 89 0.80 6.86 -9.07
C GLN A 89 0.92 8.38 -8.83
N ILE A 90 2.13 8.91 -9.05
CA ILE A 90 2.45 10.34 -8.90
C ILE A 90 2.84 11.01 -10.21
N ASP A 91 2.97 10.23 -11.29
CA ASP A 91 3.41 10.69 -12.61
C ASP A 91 2.52 11.79 -13.19
N THR A 92 1.20 11.68 -13.02
CA THR A 92 0.23 12.68 -13.49
C THR A 92 0.40 14.01 -12.78
N LYS A 93 0.61 14.01 -11.47
CA LYS A 93 0.89 15.24 -10.69
C LYS A 93 2.21 15.88 -11.07
N ILE A 94 3.27 15.08 -11.25
CA ILE A 94 4.59 15.59 -11.67
C ILE A 94 4.48 16.19 -13.07
N ARG A 95 3.80 15.54 -14.01
CA ARG A 95 3.56 16.10 -15.35
C ARG A 95 2.76 17.39 -15.31
N ALA A 96 1.71 17.47 -14.49
CA ALA A 96 0.93 18.68 -14.32
C ALA A 96 1.77 19.85 -13.76
N LEU A 97 2.60 19.57 -12.76
CA LEU A 97 3.54 20.55 -12.21
C LEU A 97 4.47 21.09 -13.30
N HIS A 98 5.11 20.20 -14.07
CA HIS A 98 6.02 20.60 -15.14
C HIS A 98 5.30 21.37 -16.27
N ALA A 99 4.08 20.97 -16.63
CA ALA A 99 3.27 21.69 -17.62
C ALA A 99 2.99 23.14 -17.17
N ILE A 100 2.57 23.33 -15.92
CA ILE A 100 2.32 24.66 -15.34
C ILE A 100 3.60 25.50 -15.32
N LEU A 101 4.73 24.94 -14.87
CA LEU A 101 6.01 25.64 -14.85
C LEU A 101 6.52 26.02 -16.23
N ASN A 102 6.13 25.27 -17.28
CA ASN A 102 6.43 25.55 -18.68
C ASN A 102 5.40 26.47 -19.37
N GLY A 103 4.44 27.02 -18.62
CA GLY A 103 3.49 28.02 -19.09
C GLY A 103 2.10 27.48 -19.49
N ASP A 104 1.84 26.18 -19.37
CA ASP A 104 0.49 25.60 -19.56
C ASP A 104 -0.34 25.74 -18.27
N ALA A 105 -0.93 26.91 -18.08
CA ALA A 105 -1.77 27.23 -16.93
C ALA A 105 -3.23 26.78 -17.13
N SER A 106 -3.45 25.61 -17.72
CA SER A 106 -4.81 25.06 -17.88
C SER A 106 -5.43 24.71 -16.52
N VAL A 107 -6.74 24.88 -16.41
CA VAL A 107 -7.51 24.54 -15.20
C VAL A 107 -7.33 23.06 -14.83
N GLU A 108 -7.21 22.19 -15.83
CA GLU A 108 -7.00 20.76 -15.66
C GLU A 108 -5.68 20.46 -14.92
N ASN A 109 -4.57 21.11 -15.34
CA ASN A 109 -3.27 20.91 -14.68
C ASN A 109 -3.30 21.38 -13.21
N PHE A 110 -3.94 22.52 -12.92
CA PHE A 110 -4.12 22.98 -11.54
C PHE A 110 -4.98 22.02 -10.71
N HIS A 111 -6.04 21.47 -11.30
CA HIS A 111 -6.89 20.50 -10.62
C HIS A 111 -6.13 19.19 -10.30
N ILE A 112 -5.34 18.69 -11.26
CA ILE A 112 -4.51 17.48 -11.07
C ILE A 112 -3.45 17.73 -10.01
N LEU A 113 -2.75 18.87 -10.05
CA LEU A 113 -1.73 19.23 -9.08
C LEU A 113 -2.31 19.38 -7.67
N ASN A 114 -3.52 19.94 -7.55
CA ASN A 114 -4.25 20.13 -6.31
C ASN A 114 -3.38 20.78 -5.21
N ASP A 115 -2.75 21.90 -5.54
CA ASP A 115 -1.84 22.68 -4.67
C ASP A 115 -0.62 21.92 -4.13
N ASP A 116 -0.29 20.76 -4.67
CA ASP A 116 0.86 19.93 -4.26
C ASP A 116 2.16 20.38 -4.97
N TRP A 117 2.51 21.65 -4.81
CA TRP A 117 3.66 22.28 -5.48
C TRP A 117 5.01 21.66 -5.11
N ASN A 118 5.10 21.01 -3.95
CA ASN A 118 6.32 20.39 -3.44
C ASN A 118 6.36 18.87 -3.68
N ILE A 119 5.55 18.35 -4.59
CA ILE A 119 5.44 16.89 -4.83
C ILE A 119 6.80 16.25 -5.13
N GLU A 120 7.63 16.85 -5.98
CA GLU A 120 8.94 16.29 -6.35
C GLU A 120 9.91 16.25 -5.16
N GLU A 121 9.99 17.34 -4.38
CA GLU A 121 10.84 17.44 -3.19
C GLU A 121 10.38 16.41 -2.13
N ARG A 122 9.09 16.30 -1.90
CA ARG A 122 8.49 15.36 -0.96
C ARG A 122 8.76 13.91 -1.36
N VAL A 123 8.61 13.59 -2.64
CA VAL A 123 8.89 12.27 -3.20
C VAL A 123 10.36 11.92 -3.05
N GLN A 124 11.25 12.83 -3.43
CA GLN A 124 12.69 12.61 -3.30
C GLN A 124 13.11 12.43 -1.84
N THR A 125 12.57 13.24 -0.93
CA THR A 125 12.83 13.11 0.51
C THR A 125 12.38 11.74 1.04
N ALA A 126 11.19 11.28 0.66
CA ALA A 126 10.67 9.98 1.06
C ALA A 126 11.51 8.83 0.48
N LEU A 127 11.89 8.88 -0.80
CA LEU A 127 12.75 7.86 -1.42
C LEU A 127 14.09 7.77 -0.71
N VAL A 128 14.74 8.92 -0.47
CA VAL A 128 16.02 8.97 0.26
C VAL A 128 15.89 8.44 1.69
N SER A 129 14.81 8.79 2.40
CA SER A 129 14.57 8.31 3.76
C SER A 129 14.44 6.79 3.81
N TRP A 130 13.90 6.16 2.76
CA TRP A 130 13.81 4.71 2.63
C TRP A 130 15.04 4.06 1.97
N GLY A 131 16.15 4.81 1.81
CA GLY A 131 17.42 4.29 1.31
C GLY A 131 17.49 4.15 -0.21
N ILE A 132 16.60 4.81 -0.95
CA ILE A 132 16.66 4.94 -2.40
C ILE A 132 17.39 6.23 -2.73
N HIS A 133 18.70 6.10 -2.93
CA HIS A 133 19.60 7.21 -3.28
C HIS A 133 19.86 7.19 -4.79
N ASP A 134 20.09 8.38 -5.37
CA ASP A 134 20.53 8.56 -6.76
C ASP A 134 19.61 7.90 -7.82
N LYS A 135 18.32 7.76 -7.50
CA LYS A 135 17.30 7.25 -8.41
C LYS A 135 16.35 8.36 -8.83
N SER A 136 16.17 8.50 -10.14
CA SER A 136 15.14 9.38 -10.69
C SER A 136 13.78 8.70 -10.66
N THR A 137 12.72 9.47 -10.43
CA THR A 137 11.34 8.99 -10.52
C THR A 137 10.96 8.51 -11.93
N SER A 138 11.72 8.90 -12.96
CA SER A 138 11.59 8.43 -14.34
C SER A 138 12.29 7.10 -14.61
N GLN A 139 13.06 6.56 -13.66
CA GLN A 139 13.73 5.28 -13.82
C GLN A 139 12.73 4.13 -13.83
N SER A 140 13.01 3.11 -14.65
CA SER A 140 12.16 1.92 -14.76
C SER A 140 12.24 1.04 -13.52
N MET A 141 11.10 0.52 -13.08
CA MET A 141 11.01 -0.42 -11.96
C MET A 141 11.78 -1.72 -12.23
N CYS A 142 11.92 -2.17 -13.48
CA CYS A 142 12.66 -3.39 -13.81
C CYS A 142 14.18 -3.29 -13.51
N GLU A 143 14.71 -2.06 -13.42
CA GLU A 143 16.13 -1.82 -13.09
C GLU A 143 16.42 -1.92 -11.58
N LEU A 144 15.38 -2.02 -10.75
CA LEU A 144 15.49 -2.08 -9.30
C LEU A 144 15.57 -3.54 -8.83
N SER A 145 16.39 -3.78 -7.81
CA SER A 145 16.37 -5.03 -7.06
C SER A 145 15.05 -5.21 -6.30
N GLY A 146 14.72 -6.44 -5.88
CA GLY A 146 13.52 -6.70 -5.09
C GLY A 146 13.44 -5.85 -3.80
N GLY A 147 14.59 -5.67 -3.12
CA GLY A 147 14.67 -4.81 -1.93
C GLY A 147 14.43 -3.34 -2.24
N GLU A 148 14.99 -2.83 -3.34
CA GLU A 148 14.74 -1.45 -3.79
C GLU A 148 13.26 -1.24 -4.18
N LYS A 149 12.65 -2.18 -4.89
CA LYS A 149 11.20 -2.13 -5.21
C LYS A 149 10.36 -2.03 -3.94
N THR A 150 10.65 -2.88 -2.95
CA THR A 150 9.96 -2.83 -1.66
C THR A 150 10.13 -1.45 -0.99
N ARG A 151 11.35 -0.91 -0.95
CA ARG A 151 11.64 0.41 -0.35
C ARG A 151 10.93 1.55 -1.09
N VAL A 152 10.81 1.49 -2.43
CA VAL A 152 10.03 2.46 -3.22
C VAL A 152 8.58 2.46 -2.79
N PHE A 153 7.94 1.29 -2.67
CA PHE A 153 6.55 1.22 -2.22
C PHE A 153 6.37 1.62 -0.75
N LEU A 154 7.33 1.32 0.11
CA LEU A 154 7.31 1.80 1.51
C LEU A 154 7.42 3.33 1.59
N ALA A 155 8.24 3.95 0.72
CA ALA A 155 8.27 5.41 0.60
C ALA A 155 6.91 5.99 0.18
N GLY A 156 6.15 5.25 -0.63
CA GLY A 156 4.78 5.62 -1.01
C GLY A 156 3.83 5.81 0.17
N MET A 157 4.05 5.11 1.29
CA MET A 157 3.28 5.32 2.51
C MET A 157 3.46 6.74 3.09
N GLU A 158 4.66 7.30 2.98
CA GLU A 158 4.95 8.68 3.42
C GLU A 158 4.51 9.71 2.38
N ILE A 159 4.65 9.39 1.09
CA ILE A 159 4.25 10.28 -0.02
C ILE A 159 2.74 10.51 -0.02
N HIS A 160 1.95 9.45 0.10
CA HIS A 160 0.49 9.51 0.05
C HIS A 160 -0.15 9.79 1.41
N ALA A 161 0.53 9.45 2.51
CA ALA A 161 0.01 9.55 3.88
C ALA A 161 -1.44 9.04 4.02
N PRO A 162 -1.75 7.81 3.56
CA PRO A 162 -3.11 7.30 3.48
C PRO A 162 -3.69 7.01 4.86
N SER A 163 -5.03 7.02 4.95
CA SER A 163 -5.72 6.65 6.21
C SER A 163 -5.67 5.16 6.50
N VAL A 164 -5.53 4.33 5.46
CA VAL A 164 -5.43 2.87 5.57
C VAL A 164 -4.27 2.35 4.74
N ILE A 165 -3.47 1.47 5.32
CA ILE A 165 -2.35 0.79 4.65
C ILE A 165 -2.52 -0.72 4.79
N LEU A 166 -2.43 -1.41 3.66
CA LEU A 166 -2.40 -2.87 3.59
C LEU A 166 -1.00 -3.31 3.19
N LEU A 167 -0.38 -4.19 3.99
CA LEU A 167 0.97 -4.70 3.75
C LEU A 167 0.94 -6.22 3.62
N ASP A 168 1.39 -6.73 2.48
CA ASP A 168 1.48 -8.16 2.21
C ASP A 168 2.94 -8.60 2.19
N GLU A 169 3.38 -9.28 3.27
CA GLU A 169 4.75 -9.76 3.49
C GLU A 169 5.84 -8.70 3.24
N PRO A 170 5.73 -7.50 3.84
CA PRO A 170 6.58 -6.35 3.50
C PRO A 170 8.05 -6.54 3.89
N THR A 171 8.39 -7.54 4.70
CA THR A 171 9.76 -7.79 5.18
C THR A 171 10.56 -8.74 4.32
N ASN A 172 9.93 -9.44 3.34
CA ASN A 172 10.57 -10.53 2.59
C ASN A 172 11.84 -10.13 1.83
N HIS A 173 11.92 -8.91 1.31
CA HIS A 173 13.06 -8.41 0.52
C HIS A 173 13.85 -7.33 1.24
N LEU A 174 13.55 -7.07 2.52
CA LEU A 174 14.25 -6.05 3.30
C LEU A 174 15.44 -6.65 4.06
N ASP A 175 16.53 -5.92 4.02
CA ASP A 175 17.67 -6.13 4.92
C ASP A 175 17.33 -5.70 6.36
N THR A 176 18.27 -5.90 7.28
CA THR A 176 18.07 -5.58 8.69
C THR A 176 17.72 -4.12 8.94
N GLU A 177 18.34 -3.20 8.18
CA GLU A 177 18.08 -1.76 8.33
C GLU A 177 16.68 -1.39 7.81
N GLY A 178 16.29 -1.89 6.64
CA GLY A 178 14.95 -1.68 6.08
C GLY A 178 13.84 -2.24 6.98
N ARG A 179 14.07 -3.40 7.62
CA ARG A 179 13.12 -3.94 8.60
C ARG A 179 12.98 -3.05 9.82
N LYS A 180 14.09 -2.58 10.40
CA LYS A 180 14.05 -1.63 11.53
C LYS A 180 13.28 -0.37 11.18
N GLN A 181 13.51 0.18 10.00
CA GLN A 181 12.82 1.38 9.51
C GLN A 181 11.30 1.13 9.39
N LEU A 182 10.90 -0.02 8.86
CA LEU A 182 9.50 -0.42 8.79
C LEU A 182 8.88 -0.55 10.20
N TYR A 183 9.59 -1.16 11.15
CA TYR A 183 9.10 -1.28 12.52
C TYR A 183 8.88 0.09 13.17
N GLU A 184 9.80 1.03 12.98
CA GLU A 184 9.65 2.40 13.50
C GLU A 184 8.48 3.13 12.82
N PHE A 185 8.29 2.95 11.51
CA PHE A 185 7.11 3.47 10.83
C PHE A 185 5.81 2.91 11.42
N VAL A 186 5.72 1.58 11.59
CA VAL A 186 4.54 0.93 12.18
C VAL A 186 4.22 1.44 13.58
N LYS A 187 5.26 1.71 14.40
CA LYS A 187 5.07 2.26 15.76
C LYS A 187 4.49 3.68 15.73
N ARG A 188 5.03 4.55 14.86
CA ARG A 188 4.71 5.99 14.85
C ARG A 188 3.45 6.37 14.07
N THR A 189 3.07 5.57 13.06
CA THR A 189 1.95 5.93 12.18
C THR A 189 0.61 5.91 12.91
N SER A 190 -0.25 6.88 12.58
CA SER A 190 -1.65 6.92 12.99
C SER A 190 -2.59 6.24 12.00
N SER A 191 -2.09 5.81 10.85
CA SER A 191 -2.86 5.10 9.84
C SER A 191 -3.38 3.77 10.39
N THR A 192 -4.53 3.35 9.90
CA THR A 192 -5.04 1.99 10.11
C THR A 192 -4.19 1.02 9.30
N LEU A 193 -3.71 -0.06 9.93
CA LEU A 193 -2.87 -1.05 9.28
C LEU A 193 -3.54 -2.42 9.27
N ILE A 194 -3.48 -3.13 8.14
CA ILE A 194 -3.68 -4.57 8.06
C ILE A 194 -2.43 -5.19 7.44
N ILE A 195 -1.78 -6.07 8.18
CA ILE A 195 -0.47 -6.62 7.81
C ILE A 195 -0.56 -8.15 7.79
N VAL A 196 -0.13 -8.75 6.68
CA VAL A 196 0.20 -10.16 6.56
C VAL A 196 1.71 -10.30 6.64
N SER A 197 2.22 -11.06 7.59
CA SER A 197 3.65 -11.31 7.73
C SER A 197 3.96 -12.59 8.51
N HIS A 198 5.12 -13.17 8.25
CA HIS A 198 5.74 -14.22 9.08
C HIS A 198 6.81 -13.64 10.02
N ASP A 199 7.08 -12.35 9.96
CA ASP A 199 8.03 -11.66 10.81
C ASP A 199 7.44 -11.43 12.21
N ARG A 200 7.90 -12.22 13.18
CA ARG A 200 7.41 -12.15 14.57
C ARG A 200 7.66 -10.80 15.24
N THR A 201 8.75 -10.14 14.90
CA THR A 201 9.08 -8.82 15.45
C THR A 201 8.05 -7.79 14.97
N LEU A 202 7.71 -7.82 13.68
CA LEU A 202 6.68 -6.96 13.12
C LEU A 202 5.30 -7.26 13.73
N LEU A 203 4.91 -8.54 13.80
CA LEU A 203 3.61 -8.95 14.36
C LEU A 203 3.45 -8.54 15.83
N ASN A 204 4.52 -8.56 16.62
CA ASN A 204 4.49 -8.14 18.03
C ASN A 204 4.25 -6.63 18.24
N LEU A 205 4.37 -5.83 17.19
CA LEU A 205 4.05 -4.39 17.22
C LEU A 205 2.55 -4.12 17.03
N LEU A 206 1.79 -5.12 16.60
CA LEU A 206 0.38 -4.99 16.28
C LEU A 206 -0.45 -5.36 17.51
N ASN A 207 -1.56 -4.63 17.71
CA ASN A 207 -2.37 -4.76 18.93
C ASN A 207 -3.62 -5.65 18.74
N THR A 208 -3.87 -6.10 17.53
CA THR A 208 -5.03 -6.93 17.19
C THR A 208 -4.60 -8.01 16.22
N THR A 209 -5.15 -9.21 16.40
CA THR A 209 -4.94 -10.35 15.51
C THR A 209 -6.29 -10.80 14.96
N CYS A 210 -6.34 -11.01 13.65
CA CYS A 210 -7.47 -11.62 12.95
C CYS A 210 -6.98 -12.90 12.27
N GLU A 211 -7.62 -14.01 12.53
CA GLU A 211 -7.32 -15.31 11.93
C GLU A 211 -8.27 -15.60 10.77
N LEU A 212 -7.70 -16.05 9.64
CA LEU A 212 -8.42 -16.43 8.42
C LEU A 212 -8.37 -17.94 8.20
#